data_82ba059547500fd5d289254e2e21126d
#
_entry.id   82ba059547500fd5d289254e2e21126d
#
_cell.length_a   1.000
_cell.length_b   1.000
_cell.length_c   1.000
_cell.angle_alpha   90.00
_cell.angle_beta   90.00
_cell.angle_gamma   90.00
#
_symmetry.space_group_name_H-M   'P 1'
#
loop_
_entity.id
_entity.type
_entity.pdbx_description
1 polymer ?
#
loop_
_entity_poly.entity_id
_entity_poly.type
_entity_poly.pdbx_seq_one_letter_code
_entity_poly.pdbx_strand_id
1 'polypeptide(L)'
;MRILIAINQARVLYDFKRELVEALYERGDELFFSFEEDFRTSAFADKGTIVATPIEPRGLNPLKDAKLCRFYRKLLKKLRPDLVLTFTVKPNAYCGRACRATRTPYIATISGLGTAFYGARWKRRVATALYRGGLKGAARIFAQNDAIARRLTDERMARAEQIVATRGSGVNLERFEYVDYPSDADGTRLLFIGRLMRDKGVVELIECARRIRKTRQDVVFQMVGATERGCDVHYLTFNASNVGLVEYLGYQEDVRETLGAAHAVVLPSYHEGLSNALLEGAAVGRPILASKIPGCAETFDEGESGFGFEPRDVDSLVAAVERFLGTPWERRREMGRRGREKIEREFSRAEVVAQYLREIDAVAVEAGAASLKTKKLENEET
;
A
#
# COMPACT_ATOMS: atom_id res chain seq x y z
N MET A 1 -1.24 -0.76 26.48
CA MET A 1 0.22 -0.45 26.27
C MET A 1 0.37 0.96 25.75
N ARG A 2 1.57 1.54 25.85
CA ARG A 2 1.94 2.81 25.22
C ARG A 2 2.53 2.54 23.84
N ILE A 3 1.83 2.89 22.78
CA ILE A 3 2.23 2.55 21.40
C ILE A 3 2.48 3.82 20.59
N LEU A 4 3.69 3.95 20.03
CA LEU A 4 4.02 5.00 19.06
C LEU A 4 3.83 4.48 17.63
N ILE A 5 2.98 5.13 16.85
CA ILE A 5 2.77 4.86 15.42
C ILE A 5 3.51 5.93 14.62
N ALA A 6 4.57 5.53 13.91
CA ALA A 6 5.40 6.41 13.10
C ALA A 6 5.19 6.13 11.60
N ILE A 7 4.70 7.13 10.87
CA ILE A 7 4.42 7.05 9.43
C ILE A 7 4.72 8.40 8.76
N ASN A 8 4.78 8.45 7.43
CA ASN A 8 5.12 9.70 6.74
C ASN A 8 4.02 10.76 6.85
N GLN A 9 2.74 10.40 6.67
CA GLN A 9 1.62 11.34 6.58
C GLN A 9 0.37 10.75 7.24
N ALA A 10 -0.47 11.59 7.84
CA ALA A 10 -1.73 11.19 8.47
C ALA A 10 -2.68 10.51 7.47
N ARG A 11 -2.78 11.04 6.24
CA ARG A 11 -3.60 10.45 5.19
C ARG A 11 -3.25 9.00 4.91
N VAL A 12 -1.96 8.65 4.84
CA VAL A 12 -1.52 7.28 4.56
C VAL A 12 -1.92 6.33 5.71
N LEU A 13 -1.87 6.81 6.96
CA LEU A 13 -2.36 6.05 8.11
C LEU A 13 -3.88 5.83 8.01
N TYR A 14 -4.63 6.88 7.70
CA TYR A 14 -6.08 6.83 7.57
C TYR A 14 -6.54 5.89 6.45
N ASP A 15 -5.96 6.01 5.26
CA ASP A 15 -6.39 5.24 4.09
C ASP A 15 -6.11 3.73 4.25
N PHE A 16 -5.01 3.35 4.94
CA PHE A 16 -4.52 1.97 4.92
C PHE A 16 -4.43 1.28 6.27
N LYS A 17 -4.54 1.99 7.38
CA LYS A 17 -4.33 1.44 8.73
C LYS A 17 -5.33 1.97 9.76
N ARG A 18 -6.40 2.63 9.31
CA ARG A 18 -7.42 3.17 10.21
C ARG A 18 -7.98 2.10 11.14
N GLU A 19 -8.36 0.94 10.59
CA GLU A 19 -8.97 -0.14 11.36
C GLU A 19 -7.97 -0.75 12.39
N LEU A 20 -6.67 -0.72 12.11
CA LEU A 20 -5.66 -1.10 13.10
C LEU A 20 -5.60 -0.07 14.24
N VAL A 21 -5.66 1.23 13.91
CA VAL A 21 -5.69 2.30 14.93
C VAL A 21 -6.95 2.19 15.79
N GLU A 22 -8.10 1.94 15.18
CA GLU A 22 -9.38 1.75 15.86
C GLU A 22 -9.30 0.56 16.82
N ALA A 23 -8.83 -0.59 16.37
CA ALA A 23 -8.68 -1.80 17.20
C ALA A 23 -7.71 -1.60 18.38
N LEU A 24 -6.62 -0.87 18.19
CA LEU A 24 -5.69 -0.53 19.28
C LEU A 24 -6.32 0.43 20.29
N TYR A 25 -7.06 1.43 19.82
CA TYR A 25 -7.76 2.38 20.66
C TYR A 25 -8.87 1.71 21.48
N GLU A 26 -9.70 0.89 20.86
CA GLU A 26 -10.78 0.12 21.52
C GLU A 26 -10.23 -0.88 22.54
N ARG A 27 -9.03 -1.42 22.32
CA ARG A 27 -8.31 -2.26 23.27
C ARG A 27 -7.83 -1.50 24.52
N GLY A 28 -7.91 -0.15 24.51
CA GLY A 28 -7.45 0.69 25.61
C GLY A 28 -5.95 1.00 25.59
N ASP A 29 -5.29 0.92 24.44
CA ASP A 29 -3.89 1.31 24.29
C ASP A 29 -3.78 2.85 24.29
N GLU A 30 -2.72 3.38 24.92
CA GLU A 30 -2.34 4.79 24.86
C GLU A 30 -1.56 5.04 23.58
N LEU A 31 -2.17 5.74 22.61
CA LEU A 31 -1.63 5.93 21.28
C LEU A 31 -0.92 7.28 21.11
N PHE A 32 0.23 7.23 20.47
CA PHE A 32 0.99 8.39 20.03
C PHE A 32 1.20 8.31 18.52
N PHE A 33 0.92 9.39 17.81
CA PHE A 33 1.03 9.46 16.36
C PHE A 33 2.16 10.39 15.95
N SER A 34 3.11 9.90 15.16
CA SER A 34 4.23 10.67 14.64
C SER A 34 4.19 10.66 13.11
N PHE A 35 3.76 11.77 12.52
CA PHE A 35 3.64 11.96 11.07
C PHE A 35 3.77 13.46 10.69
N GLU A 36 3.88 13.74 9.39
CA GLU A 36 3.61 15.05 8.83
C GLU A 36 2.10 15.28 8.84
N GLU A 37 1.68 16.42 9.40
CA GLU A 37 0.26 16.78 9.47
C GLU A 37 -0.29 17.10 8.08
N ASP A 38 -1.53 16.66 7.84
CA ASP A 38 -2.28 16.91 6.62
C ASP A 38 -3.79 17.02 6.94
N PHE A 39 -4.65 17.09 5.93
CA PHE A 39 -6.10 17.25 6.09
C PHE A 39 -6.79 16.06 6.82
N ARG A 40 -6.10 14.92 7.01
CA ARG A 40 -6.59 13.77 7.77
C ARG A 40 -6.11 13.74 9.23
N THR A 41 -5.29 14.69 9.63
CA THR A 41 -4.74 14.74 11.01
C THR A 41 -5.84 14.73 12.06
N SER A 42 -6.94 15.46 11.84
CA SER A 42 -8.08 15.54 12.77
C SER A 42 -8.76 14.18 13.05
N ALA A 43 -8.66 13.22 12.14
CA ALA A 43 -9.24 11.87 12.31
C ALA A 43 -8.59 11.05 13.45
N PHE A 44 -7.47 11.51 13.99
CA PHE A 44 -6.75 10.85 15.08
C PHE A 44 -6.70 11.65 16.39
N ALA A 45 -7.30 12.86 16.41
CA ALA A 45 -7.21 13.77 17.54
C ALA A 45 -7.89 13.24 18.81
N ASP A 46 -8.95 12.46 18.65
CA ASP A 46 -9.71 11.81 19.74
C ASP A 46 -9.14 10.45 20.15
N LYS A 47 -8.21 9.90 19.38
CA LYS A 47 -7.67 8.55 19.57
C LYS A 47 -6.30 8.52 20.26
N GLY A 48 -5.61 9.66 20.35
CA GLY A 48 -4.31 9.72 21.01
C GLY A 48 -3.56 11.03 20.79
N THR A 49 -2.31 11.05 21.23
CA THR A 49 -1.47 12.25 21.15
C THR A 49 -0.78 12.37 19.81
N ILE A 50 -1.02 13.45 19.09
CA ILE A 50 -0.35 13.77 17.83
C ILE A 50 0.96 14.49 18.10
N VAL A 51 2.04 14.01 17.46
CA VAL A 51 3.39 14.58 17.54
C VAL A 51 3.79 15.05 16.15
N ALA A 52 3.74 16.34 15.91
CA ALA A 52 4.21 16.95 14.68
C ALA A 52 5.66 16.53 14.39
N THR A 53 5.87 15.90 13.26
CA THR A 53 7.15 15.28 12.93
C THR A 53 7.80 16.02 11.76
N PRO A 54 9.07 16.46 11.87
CA PRO A 54 9.76 17.17 10.80
C PRO A 54 10.21 16.18 9.71
N ILE A 55 9.25 15.50 9.08
CA ILE A 55 9.50 14.53 8.04
C ILE A 55 9.13 15.11 6.67
N GLU A 56 10.03 15.02 5.72
CA GLU A 56 9.72 15.27 4.31
C GLU A 56 9.50 13.92 3.64
N PRO A 57 8.31 13.60 3.17
CA PRO A 57 7.99 12.28 2.61
C PRO A 57 8.85 11.92 1.39
N ARG A 58 9.31 12.92 0.64
CA ARG A 58 10.09 12.75 -0.59
C ARG A 58 11.48 13.37 -0.45
N GLY A 59 12.43 12.83 -1.23
CA GLY A 59 13.80 13.32 -1.29
C GLY A 59 14.77 12.69 -0.30
N LEU A 60 16.05 12.78 -0.64
CA LEU A 60 17.20 12.31 0.15
C LEU A 60 18.03 13.52 0.52
N ASN A 61 17.90 14.02 1.74
CA ASN A 61 18.73 15.07 2.29
C ASN A 61 19.39 14.55 3.58
N PRO A 62 20.69 14.21 3.55
CA PRO A 62 21.38 13.61 4.69
C PRO A 62 21.30 14.42 5.99
N LEU A 63 21.32 15.74 5.90
CA LEU A 63 21.24 16.62 7.07
C LEU A 63 19.85 16.60 7.70
N LYS A 64 18.79 16.68 6.88
CA LYS A 64 17.40 16.58 7.34
C LYS A 64 17.11 15.17 7.90
N ASP A 65 17.62 14.15 7.26
CA ASP A 65 17.47 12.76 7.68
C ASP A 65 18.20 12.47 9.00
N ALA A 66 19.40 13.04 9.21
CA ALA A 66 20.09 12.98 10.50
C ALA A 66 19.32 13.72 11.62
N LYS A 67 18.69 14.85 11.28
CA LYS A 67 17.82 15.61 12.19
C LYS A 67 16.59 14.82 12.59
N LEU A 68 15.96 14.13 11.62
CA LEU A 68 14.83 13.22 11.85
C LEU A 68 15.21 12.05 12.77
N CYS A 69 16.35 11.41 12.55
CA CYS A 69 16.82 10.32 13.42
C CYS A 69 17.07 10.81 14.86
N ARG A 70 17.64 12.02 15.01
CA ARG A 70 17.84 12.64 16.35
C ARG A 70 16.51 13.01 17.01
N PHE A 71 15.55 13.49 16.22
CA PHE A 71 14.18 13.76 16.68
C PHE A 71 13.54 12.49 17.25
N TYR A 72 13.53 11.37 16.52
CA TYR A 72 12.99 10.10 16.99
C TYR A 72 13.67 9.61 18.28
N ARG A 73 15.01 9.72 18.38
CA ARG A 73 15.73 9.37 19.63
C ARG A 73 15.25 10.18 20.84
N LYS A 74 15.04 11.50 20.67
CA LYS A 74 14.53 12.36 21.74
C LYS A 74 13.08 11.99 22.09
N LEU A 75 12.26 11.76 21.08
CA LEU A 75 10.86 11.39 21.23
C LEU A 75 10.70 10.09 22.01
N LEU A 76 11.44 9.04 21.64
CA LEU A 76 11.41 7.74 22.31
C LEU A 76 11.86 7.84 23.78
N LYS A 77 12.89 8.63 24.09
CA LYS A 77 13.33 8.87 25.47
C LYS A 77 12.29 9.63 26.29
N LYS A 78 11.53 10.55 25.68
CA LYS A 78 10.48 11.33 26.34
C LYS A 78 9.22 10.49 26.55
N LEU A 79 8.73 9.82 25.51
CA LEU A 79 7.49 9.06 25.56
C LEU A 79 7.62 7.72 26.26
N ARG A 80 8.79 7.05 26.17
CA ARG A 80 9.05 5.70 26.65
C ARG A 80 7.94 4.73 26.25
N PRO A 81 7.65 4.59 24.93
CA PRO A 81 6.63 3.67 24.48
C PRO A 81 7.06 2.22 24.75
N ASP A 82 6.07 1.36 25.04
CA ASP A 82 6.29 -0.09 25.19
C ASP A 82 6.59 -0.73 23.82
N LEU A 83 5.98 -0.18 22.76
CA LEU A 83 6.14 -0.66 21.38
C LEU A 83 6.07 0.49 20.39
N VAL A 84 6.81 0.37 19.29
CA VAL A 84 6.73 1.28 18.15
C VAL A 84 6.29 0.53 16.91
N LEU A 85 5.29 1.05 16.19
CA LEU A 85 4.91 0.58 14.86
C LEU A 85 5.44 1.56 13.83
N THR A 86 6.27 1.09 12.89
CA THR A 86 6.82 1.94 11.84
C THR A 86 6.27 1.56 10.47
N PHE A 87 5.82 2.55 9.74
CA PHE A 87 5.29 2.41 8.38
C PHE A 87 6.03 3.35 7.44
N THR A 88 6.10 3.01 6.16
CA THR A 88 6.76 3.78 5.11
C THR A 88 8.29 3.90 5.25
N VAL A 89 8.97 4.36 4.21
CA VAL A 89 10.43 4.25 4.06
C VAL A 89 11.21 4.98 5.15
N LYS A 90 10.90 6.26 5.40
CA LYS A 90 11.68 7.08 6.33
C LYS A 90 11.49 6.68 7.80
N PRO A 91 10.27 6.46 8.31
CA PRO A 91 10.08 5.90 9.65
C PRO A 91 10.75 4.54 9.82
N ASN A 92 10.62 3.62 8.87
CA ASN A 92 11.31 2.32 8.93
C ASN A 92 12.83 2.49 9.03
N ALA A 93 13.41 3.41 8.26
CA ALA A 93 14.86 3.66 8.28
C ALA A 93 15.33 4.39 9.53
N TYR A 94 14.68 5.51 9.90
CA TYR A 94 15.22 6.44 10.91
C TYR A 94 14.62 6.23 12.29
N CYS A 95 13.30 5.95 12.41
CA CYS A 95 12.70 5.58 13.68
C CYS A 95 13.19 4.19 14.11
N GLY A 96 13.30 3.21 13.20
CA GLY A 96 13.87 1.90 13.49
C GLY A 96 15.31 1.98 14.03
N ARG A 97 16.18 2.84 13.47
CA ARG A 97 17.52 3.12 14.04
C ARG A 97 17.46 3.73 15.44
N ALA A 98 16.50 4.63 15.66
CA ALA A 98 16.31 5.24 16.97
C ALA A 98 15.82 4.21 17.99
N CYS A 99 14.86 3.35 17.66
CA CYS A 99 14.37 2.25 18.48
C CYS A 99 15.51 1.31 18.91
N ARG A 100 16.35 0.90 17.97
CA ARG A 100 17.54 0.10 18.29
C ARG A 100 18.48 0.79 19.27
N ALA A 101 18.71 2.11 19.09
CA ALA A 101 19.61 2.87 19.95
C ALA A 101 19.04 3.12 21.37
N THR A 102 17.72 3.10 21.52
CA THR A 102 17.02 3.24 22.82
C THR A 102 16.57 1.92 23.41
N ARG A 103 16.83 0.80 22.73
CA ARG A 103 16.36 -0.54 23.08
C ARG A 103 14.84 -0.65 23.20
N THR A 104 14.10 0.17 22.44
CA THR A 104 12.65 0.15 22.37
C THR A 104 12.20 -0.91 21.39
N PRO A 105 11.32 -1.87 21.75
CA PRO A 105 10.76 -2.85 20.83
C PRO A 105 10.02 -2.17 19.67
N TYR A 106 10.12 -2.70 18.45
CA TYR A 106 9.39 -2.16 17.33
C TYR A 106 9.07 -3.20 16.26
N ILE A 107 7.97 -2.96 15.58
CA ILE A 107 7.50 -3.70 14.42
C ILE A 107 7.56 -2.77 13.21
N ALA A 108 8.19 -3.23 12.12
CA ALA A 108 8.28 -2.48 10.88
C ALA A 108 7.34 -3.06 9.82
N THR A 109 6.74 -2.20 8.99
CA THR A 109 5.91 -2.63 7.85
C THR A 109 6.47 -2.12 6.54
N ILE A 110 6.75 -3.04 5.63
CA ILE A 110 7.26 -2.77 4.29
C ILE A 110 6.12 -2.95 3.28
N SER A 111 5.45 -1.84 2.94
CA SER A 111 4.35 -1.80 1.96
C SER A 111 4.83 -1.72 0.50
N GLY A 112 6.13 -1.62 0.28
CA GLY A 112 6.83 -1.52 -0.98
C GLY A 112 8.22 -1.01 -0.73
N LEU A 113 9.15 -1.34 -1.62
CA LEU A 113 10.55 -0.92 -1.43
C LEU A 113 10.81 0.53 -1.86
N GLY A 114 9.82 1.15 -2.55
CA GLY A 114 9.91 2.51 -3.06
C GLY A 114 10.67 2.61 -4.39
N THR A 115 10.48 3.72 -5.10
CA THR A 115 11.04 3.97 -6.45
C THR A 115 12.57 3.94 -6.49
N ALA A 116 13.25 4.18 -5.36
CA ALA A 116 14.72 4.12 -5.28
C ALA A 116 15.29 2.72 -5.62
N PHE A 117 14.51 1.65 -5.41
CA PHE A 117 14.92 0.28 -5.73
C PHE A 117 14.83 -0.06 -7.21
N TYR A 118 14.07 0.71 -7.97
CA TYR A 118 13.87 0.52 -9.42
C TYR A 118 14.67 1.54 -10.26
N GLY A 119 15.38 2.46 -9.59
CA GLY A 119 16.21 3.49 -10.21
C GLY A 119 17.68 3.08 -10.36
N ALA A 120 18.56 4.10 -10.46
CA ALA A 120 20.00 3.91 -10.64
C ALA A 120 20.63 3.06 -9.52
N ARG A 121 21.65 2.25 -9.87
CA ARG A 121 22.33 1.30 -8.94
C ARG A 121 22.78 1.93 -7.62
N TRP A 122 23.26 3.16 -7.66
CA TRP A 122 23.71 3.85 -6.45
C TRP A 122 22.55 4.21 -5.51
N LYS A 123 21.37 4.63 -6.06
CA LYS A 123 20.16 4.89 -5.27
C LYS A 123 19.69 3.62 -4.56
N ARG A 124 19.69 2.49 -5.27
CA ARG A 124 19.36 1.18 -4.70
C ARG A 124 20.32 0.81 -3.56
N ARG A 125 21.65 0.98 -3.73
CA ARG A 125 22.63 0.72 -2.66
C ARG A 125 22.36 1.56 -1.41
N VAL A 126 22.08 2.84 -1.58
CA VAL A 126 21.75 3.75 -0.46
C VAL A 126 20.46 3.29 0.22
N ALA A 127 19.40 2.98 -0.53
CA ALA A 127 18.14 2.50 0.02
C ALA A 127 18.31 1.18 0.78
N THR A 128 19.06 0.21 0.23
CA THR A 128 19.39 -1.06 0.90
C THR A 128 20.12 -0.81 2.21
N ALA A 129 21.12 0.08 2.24
CA ALA A 129 21.86 0.42 3.46
C ALA A 129 20.96 1.09 4.53
N LEU A 130 20.05 1.96 4.10
CA LEU A 130 19.07 2.60 4.98
C LEU A 130 18.12 1.58 5.62
N TYR A 131 17.53 0.69 4.80
CA TYR A 131 16.67 -0.39 5.30
C TYR A 131 17.42 -1.35 6.21
N ARG A 132 18.60 -1.81 5.81
CA ARG A 132 19.44 -2.67 6.66
C ARG A 132 19.71 -2.04 8.03
N GLY A 133 20.00 -0.74 8.06
CA GLY A 133 20.23 -0.01 9.32
C GLY A 133 18.96 0.16 10.15
N GLY A 134 17.81 0.35 9.52
CA GLY A 134 16.52 0.56 10.18
C GLY A 134 15.82 -0.72 10.62
N LEU A 135 15.99 -1.83 9.89
CA LEU A 135 15.28 -3.10 10.15
C LEU A 135 16.05 -4.07 11.04
N LYS A 136 17.38 -3.91 11.19
CA LYS A 136 18.26 -4.86 11.89
C LYS A 136 17.78 -5.25 13.30
N GLY A 137 17.11 -4.35 14.02
CA GLY A 137 16.65 -4.56 15.38
C GLY A 137 15.13 -4.73 15.51
N ALA A 138 14.39 -4.83 14.40
CA ALA A 138 12.95 -5.04 14.42
C ALA A 138 12.64 -6.41 15.07
N ALA A 139 11.66 -6.43 15.96
CA ALA A 139 11.13 -7.68 16.50
C ALA A 139 10.39 -8.46 15.41
N ARG A 140 9.58 -7.75 14.62
CA ARG A 140 8.87 -8.30 13.46
C ARG A 140 8.93 -7.32 12.29
N ILE A 141 8.85 -7.85 11.07
CA ILE A 141 8.82 -7.07 9.83
C ILE A 141 7.70 -7.60 8.96
N PHE A 142 6.62 -6.87 8.86
CA PHE A 142 5.52 -7.19 7.95
C PHE A 142 5.94 -6.89 6.51
N ALA A 143 5.93 -7.92 5.66
CA ALA A 143 6.15 -7.81 4.22
C ALA A 143 4.83 -8.03 3.48
N GLN A 144 4.43 -7.09 2.63
CA GLN A 144 3.10 -7.11 1.99
C GLN A 144 2.91 -8.19 0.92
N ASN A 145 3.98 -8.79 0.44
CA ASN A 145 3.95 -9.95 -0.44
C ASN A 145 5.25 -10.76 -0.35
N ASP A 146 5.23 -11.97 -0.92
CA ASP A 146 6.37 -12.89 -0.89
C ASP A 146 7.59 -12.38 -1.66
N ALA A 147 7.40 -11.58 -2.70
CA ALA A 147 8.52 -11.00 -3.46
C ALA A 147 9.28 -9.97 -2.62
N ILE A 148 8.57 -9.15 -1.83
CA ILE A 148 9.18 -8.23 -0.85
C ILE A 148 9.89 -9.04 0.24
N ALA A 149 9.25 -10.08 0.81
CA ALA A 149 9.83 -10.93 1.84
C ALA A 149 11.15 -11.56 1.37
N ARG A 150 11.15 -12.21 0.22
CA ARG A 150 12.36 -12.78 -0.40
C ARG A 150 13.44 -11.73 -0.59
N ARG A 151 13.11 -10.57 -1.14
CA ARG A 151 14.10 -9.52 -1.41
C ARG A 151 14.71 -8.94 -0.14
N LEU A 152 13.95 -8.86 0.95
CA LEU A 152 14.47 -8.42 2.26
C LEU A 152 15.55 -9.37 2.79
N THR A 153 15.38 -10.68 2.59
CA THR A 153 16.37 -11.69 3.00
C THR A 153 17.55 -11.76 2.03
N ASP A 154 17.31 -11.82 0.73
CA ASP A 154 18.35 -11.95 -0.31
C ASP A 154 19.34 -10.77 -0.28
N GLU A 155 18.82 -9.56 -0.11
CA GLU A 155 19.64 -8.35 0.02
C GLU A 155 20.14 -8.12 1.47
N ARG A 156 19.94 -9.09 2.38
CA ARG A 156 20.37 -9.04 3.80
C ARG A 156 19.89 -7.78 4.53
N MET A 157 18.69 -7.31 4.24
CA MET A 157 18.05 -6.20 4.93
C MET A 157 17.35 -6.65 6.22
N ALA A 158 16.90 -7.90 6.26
CA ALA A 158 16.25 -8.54 7.39
C ALA A 158 16.67 -10.02 7.48
N ARG A 159 16.46 -10.64 8.66
CA ARG A 159 16.59 -12.07 8.85
C ARG A 159 15.24 -12.74 8.60
N ALA A 160 15.24 -13.98 8.14
CA ALA A 160 14.02 -14.71 7.79
C ALA A 160 13.03 -14.81 8.97
N GLU A 161 13.56 -15.07 10.17
CA GLU A 161 12.75 -15.21 11.39
C GLU A 161 12.07 -13.91 11.85
N GLN A 162 12.50 -12.74 11.35
CA GLN A 162 11.84 -11.47 11.62
C GLN A 162 10.64 -11.21 10.70
N ILE A 163 10.55 -11.93 9.56
CA ILE A 163 9.60 -11.61 8.51
C ILE A 163 8.26 -12.28 8.77
N VAL A 164 7.21 -11.47 8.79
CA VAL A 164 5.81 -11.87 8.82
C VAL A 164 5.21 -11.54 7.45
N ALA A 165 4.91 -12.56 6.65
CA ALA A 165 4.22 -12.35 5.39
C ALA A 165 2.77 -11.93 5.66
N THR A 166 2.31 -10.89 4.97
CA THR A 166 0.92 -10.42 5.07
C THR A 166 0.34 -10.14 3.68
N ARG A 167 -0.97 -10.14 3.60
CA ARG A 167 -1.71 -9.85 2.37
C ARG A 167 -1.96 -8.35 2.21
N GLY A 168 -0.87 -7.57 2.12
CA GLY A 168 -0.92 -6.12 1.98
C GLY A 168 -1.52 -5.41 3.18
N SER A 169 -2.38 -4.44 2.92
CA SER A 169 -3.23 -3.79 3.93
C SER A 169 -4.60 -4.45 4.05
N GLY A 170 -4.90 -5.41 3.17
CA GLY A 170 -6.23 -5.96 3.00
C GLY A 170 -7.24 -4.92 2.47
N VAL A 171 -8.46 -5.34 2.26
CA VAL A 171 -9.58 -4.47 1.90
C VAL A 171 -10.69 -4.59 2.94
N ASN A 172 -11.31 -3.46 3.27
CA ASN A 172 -12.46 -3.42 4.16
C ASN A 172 -13.71 -3.84 3.37
N LEU A 173 -14.21 -5.04 3.65
CA LEU A 173 -15.29 -5.69 2.91
C LEU A 173 -16.67 -5.09 3.22
N GLU A 174 -16.83 -4.42 4.37
CA GLU A 174 -18.04 -3.69 4.75
C GLU A 174 -18.10 -2.34 4.01
N ARG A 175 -16.96 -1.69 3.83
CA ARG A 175 -16.86 -0.44 3.08
C ARG A 175 -16.96 -0.66 1.57
N PHE A 176 -16.33 -1.72 1.05
CA PHE A 176 -16.35 -2.12 -0.36
C PHE A 176 -17.24 -3.36 -0.52
N GLU A 177 -18.55 -3.13 -0.36
CA GLU A 177 -19.57 -4.16 -0.55
C GLU A 177 -19.64 -4.59 -2.01
N TYR A 178 -20.11 -5.82 -2.24
CA TYR A 178 -20.40 -6.28 -3.57
C TYR A 178 -21.52 -5.45 -4.20
N VAL A 179 -21.31 -5.01 -5.44
CA VAL A 179 -22.31 -4.30 -6.24
C VAL A 179 -22.57 -5.11 -7.50
N ASP A 180 -23.84 -5.25 -7.88
CA ASP A 180 -24.23 -5.95 -9.10
C ASP A 180 -23.47 -5.44 -10.33
N TYR A 181 -23.17 -6.38 -11.22
CA TYR A 181 -22.40 -6.07 -12.43
C TYR A 181 -23.19 -5.17 -13.36
N PRO A 182 -22.62 -4.05 -13.86
CA PRO A 182 -23.36 -3.08 -14.67
C PRO A 182 -23.80 -3.66 -16.01
N SER A 183 -24.89 -3.09 -16.57
CA SER A 183 -25.36 -3.41 -17.91
C SER A 183 -24.44 -2.83 -18.98
N ASP A 184 -24.32 -3.53 -20.12
CA ASP A 184 -23.58 -3.06 -21.29
C ASP A 184 -24.38 -2.05 -22.16
N ALA A 185 -25.64 -1.74 -21.80
CA ALA A 185 -26.52 -0.91 -22.64
C ALA A 185 -25.90 0.46 -22.96
N ASP A 186 -25.15 1.04 -22.03
CA ASP A 186 -24.49 2.34 -22.19
C ASP A 186 -22.98 2.20 -22.50
N GLY A 187 -22.56 1.06 -23.04
CA GLY A 187 -21.18 0.74 -23.35
C GLY A 187 -20.37 0.20 -22.17
N THR A 188 -19.10 -0.09 -22.43
CA THR A 188 -18.20 -0.72 -21.46
C THR A 188 -17.24 0.30 -20.84
N ARG A 189 -17.24 0.45 -19.51
CA ARG A 189 -16.36 1.36 -18.75
C ARG A 189 -15.19 0.58 -18.15
N LEU A 190 -13.98 0.93 -18.57
CA LEU A 190 -12.72 0.39 -18.04
C LEU A 190 -12.08 1.45 -17.13
N LEU A 191 -11.92 1.14 -15.85
CA LEU A 191 -11.54 2.10 -14.83
C LEU A 191 -10.09 1.91 -14.36
N PHE A 192 -9.31 2.96 -14.44
CA PHE A 192 -8.01 3.09 -13.79
C PHE A 192 -8.15 3.90 -12.49
N ILE A 193 -7.60 3.38 -11.39
CA ILE A 193 -7.50 4.10 -10.13
C ILE A 193 -6.05 4.11 -9.65
N GLY A 194 -5.50 5.31 -9.46
CA GLY A 194 -4.14 5.45 -8.95
C GLY A 194 -3.56 6.83 -9.19
N ARG A 195 -2.39 7.09 -8.62
CA ARG A 195 -1.65 8.31 -8.96
C ARG A 195 -1.29 8.28 -10.44
N LEU A 196 -1.57 9.38 -11.16
CA LEU A 196 -1.28 9.48 -12.57
C LEU A 196 0.21 9.76 -12.78
N MET A 197 0.97 8.70 -12.97
CA MET A 197 2.42 8.74 -13.15
C MET A 197 2.88 7.61 -14.09
N ARG A 198 4.08 7.77 -14.68
CA ARG A 198 4.62 6.78 -15.64
C ARG A 198 4.68 5.37 -15.07
N ASP A 199 5.12 5.23 -13.81
CA ASP A 199 5.28 3.93 -13.17
C ASP A 199 3.95 3.19 -12.94
N LYS A 200 2.81 3.90 -13.08
CA LYS A 200 1.46 3.32 -13.04
C LYS A 200 0.94 2.94 -14.43
N GLY A 201 1.77 3.07 -15.47
CA GLY A 201 1.44 2.67 -16.83
C GLY A 201 0.39 3.56 -17.52
N VAL A 202 0.28 4.82 -17.09
CA VAL A 202 -0.69 5.78 -17.66
C VAL A 202 -0.43 5.99 -19.15
N VAL A 203 0.82 5.98 -19.58
CA VAL A 203 1.18 6.15 -21.02
C VAL A 203 0.66 4.98 -21.85
N GLU A 204 0.87 3.75 -21.35
CA GLU A 204 0.41 2.51 -21.98
C GLU A 204 -1.11 2.44 -22.01
N LEU A 205 -1.79 2.90 -20.95
CA LEU A 205 -3.24 2.93 -20.89
C LEU A 205 -3.84 3.90 -21.95
N ILE A 206 -3.28 5.09 -22.08
CA ILE A 206 -3.71 6.08 -23.07
C ILE A 206 -3.49 5.54 -24.50
N GLU A 207 -2.36 4.87 -24.75
CA GLU A 207 -2.09 4.27 -26.05
C GLU A 207 -3.03 3.07 -26.33
N CYS A 208 -3.31 2.25 -25.32
CA CYS A 208 -4.31 1.20 -25.42
C CYS A 208 -5.70 1.77 -25.75
N ALA A 209 -6.13 2.81 -25.05
CA ALA A 209 -7.40 3.49 -25.34
C ALA A 209 -7.45 4.00 -26.78
N ARG A 210 -6.35 4.59 -27.30
CA ARG A 210 -6.26 5.06 -28.68
C ARG A 210 -6.45 3.93 -29.69
N ARG A 211 -5.91 2.74 -29.42
CA ARG A 211 -6.01 1.58 -30.31
C ARG A 211 -7.40 0.95 -30.27
N ILE A 212 -7.94 0.70 -29.08
CA ILE A 212 -9.27 0.11 -28.89
C ILE A 212 -10.35 0.98 -29.51
N ARG A 213 -10.30 2.30 -29.33
CA ARG A 213 -11.34 3.22 -29.85
C ARG A 213 -11.36 3.37 -31.38
N LYS A 214 -10.35 2.87 -32.08
CA LYS A 214 -10.41 2.79 -33.56
C LYS A 214 -11.48 1.82 -34.04
N THR A 215 -11.76 0.77 -33.29
CA THR A 215 -12.69 -0.31 -33.65
C THR A 215 -13.92 -0.40 -32.74
N ARG A 216 -13.82 0.14 -31.51
CA ARG A 216 -14.85 0.04 -30.46
C ARG A 216 -15.18 1.42 -29.89
N GLN A 217 -16.22 2.06 -30.42
CA GLN A 217 -16.68 3.37 -29.95
C GLN A 217 -17.49 3.29 -28.64
N ASP A 218 -17.96 2.11 -28.30
CA ASP A 218 -18.73 1.77 -27.11
C ASP A 218 -17.87 1.55 -25.84
N VAL A 219 -16.54 1.73 -25.94
CA VAL A 219 -15.62 1.54 -24.80
C VAL A 219 -15.10 2.88 -24.29
N VAL A 220 -15.26 3.10 -22.99
CA VAL A 220 -14.81 4.30 -22.27
C VAL A 220 -13.71 3.92 -21.29
N PHE A 221 -12.56 4.59 -21.39
CA PHE A 221 -11.48 4.47 -20.41
C PHE A 221 -11.56 5.62 -19.42
N GLN A 222 -11.92 5.30 -18.18
CA GLN A 222 -12.02 6.27 -17.07
C GLN A 222 -10.76 6.25 -16.22
N MET A 223 -10.33 7.42 -15.78
CA MET A 223 -9.11 7.57 -14.96
C MET A 223 -9.39 8.40 -13.72
N VAL A 224 -9.17 7.81 -12.54
CA VAL A 224 -9.31 8.46 -11.24
C VAL A 224 -7.96 8.54 -10.55
N GLY A 225 -7.62 9.73 -10.07
CA GLY A 225 -6.44 9.92 -9.25
C GLY A 225 -5.77 11.29 -9.37
N ALA A 226 -4.86 11.57 -8.45
CA ALA A 226 -4.11 12.82 -8.46
C ALA A 226 -2.98 12.79 -9.50
N THR A 227 -2.75 13.94 -10.13
CA THR A 227 -1.59 14.21 -10.98
C THR A 227 -0.61 15.12 -10.27
N GLU A 228 0.65 15.08 -10.64
CA GLU A 228 1.63 16.12 -10.26
C GLU A 228 1.64 17.21 -11.35
N ARG A 229 1.27 18.45 -10.99
CA ARG A 229 1.30 19.58 -11.92
C ARG A 229 2.70 19.75 -12.51
N GLY A 230 2.77 19.97 -13.82
CA GLY A 230 4.03 20.18 -14.54
C GLY A 230 4.78 18.90 -14.92
N CYS A 231 4.30 17.70 -14.57
CA CYS A 231 4.84 16.47 -15.13
C CYS A 231 4.22 16.16 -16.51
N ASP A 232 4.96 15.42 -17.33
CA ASP A 232 4.54 15.04 -18.68
C ASP A 232 3.24 14.21 -18.68
N VAL A 233 3.05 13.33 -17.71
CA VAL A 233 1.83 12.50 -17.56
C VAL A 233 0.60 13.36 -17.28
N HIS A 234 0.74 14.47 -16.55
CA HIS A 234 -0.34 15.43 -16.35
C HIS A 234 -0.84 15.98 -17.70
N TYR A 235 0.07 16.50 -18.53
CA TYR A 235 -0.29 17.03 -19.84
C TYR A 235 -0.84 15.96 -20.79
N LEU A 236 -0.25 14.76 -20.80
CA LEU A 236 -0.74 13.63 -21.59
C LEU A 236 -2.18 13.25 -21.23
N THR A 237 -2.48 13.17 -19.94
CA THR A 237 -3.83 12.82 -19.46
C THR A 237 -4.85 13.89 -19.83
N PHE A 238 -4.53 15.17 -19.60
CA PHE A 238 -5.43 16.27 -19.96
C PHE A 238 -5.66 16.35 -21.48
N ASN A 239 -4.62 16.21 -22.28
CA ASN A 239 -4.76 16.21 -23.74
C ASN A 239 -5.60 15.01 -24.22
N ALA A 240 -5.37 13.83 -23.68
CA ALA A 240 -6.17 12.64 -24.02
C ALA A 240 -7.64 12.80 -23.62
N SER A 241 -7.91 13.45 -22.49
CA SER A 241 -9.26 13.74 -22.03
C SER A 241 -9.94 14.81 -22.92
N ASN A 242 -9.23 15.89 -23.26
CA ASN A 242 -9.78 16.98 -24.10
C ASN A 242 -10.19 16.50 -25.50
N VAL A 243 -9.52 15.49 -26.03
CA VAL A 243 -9.89 14.89 -27.35
C VAL A 243 -10.85 13.70 -27.19
N GLY A 244 -11.40 13.50 -26.00
CA GLY A 244 -12.37 12.44 -25.72
C GLY A 244 -11.81 11.02 -25.81
N LEU A 245 -10.49 10.84 -25.72
CA LEU A 245 -9.83 9.53 -25.77
C LEU A 245 -9.97 8.76 -24.47
N VAL A 246 -9.91 9.46 -23.34
CA VAL A 246 -10.14 8.96 -21.99
C VAL A 246 -11.03 9.94 -21.24
N GLU A 247 -11.69 9.50 -20.17
CA GLU A 247 -12.39 10.38 -19.23
C GLU A 247 -11.54 10.53 -17.97
N TYR A 248 -10.94 11.71 -17.76
CA TYR A 248 -10.24 12.02 -16.53
C TYR A 248 -11.20 12.60 -15.49
N LEU A 249 -11.51 11.81 -14.45
CA LEU A 249 -12.48 12.15 -13.40
C LEU A 249 -11.86 12.89 -12.22
N GLY A 250 -10.56 13.23 -12.30
CA GLY A 250 -9.85 13.90 -11.21
C GLY A 250 -9.53 12.99 -10.02
N TYR A 251 -9.14 13.61 -8.90
CA TYR A 251 -8.98 12.90 -7.63
C TYR A 251 -10.34 12.75 -6.97
N GLN A 252 -10.67 11.53 -6.58
CA GLN A 252 -11.85 11.22 -5.78
C GLN A 252 -11.42 10.72 -4.40
N GLU A 253 -12.04 11.24 -3.36
CA GLU A 253 -11.83 10.78 -1.99
C GLU A 253 -12.53 9.44 -1.73
N ASP A 254 -13.68 9.27 -2.34
CA ASP A 254 -14.45 8.03 -2.33
C ASP A 254 -14.67 7.54 -3.77
N VAL A 255 -14.14 6.36 -4.06
CA VAL A 255 -14.17 5.75 -5.39
C VAL A 255 -15.27 4.69 -5.55
N ARG A 256 -16.08 4.45 -4.51
CA ARG A 256 -17.02 3.33 -4.48
C ARG A 256 -18.10 3.42 -5.57
N GLU A 257 -18.65 4.60 -5.78
CA GLU A 257 -19.64 4.83 -6.83
C GLU A 257 -19.03 4.59 -8.22
N THR A 258 -17.86 5.15 -8.48
CA THR A 258 -17.14 4.97 -9.76
C THR A 258 -16.74 3.52 -9.97
N LEU A 259 -16.30 2.80 -8.92
CA LEU A 259 -16.05 1.36 -8.96
C LEU A 259 -17.31 0.57 -9.27
N GLY A 260 -18.44 0.92 -8.63
CA GLY A 260 -19.73 0.27 -8.86
C GLY A 260 -20.22 0.40 -10.29
N ALA A 261 -19.93 1.52 -10.97
CA ALA A 261 -20.31 1.79 -12.36
C ALA A 261 -19.33 1.18 -13.39
N ALA A 262 -18.15 0.76 -12.99
CA ALA A 262 -17.14 0.21 -13.90
C ALA A 262 -17.43 -1.26 -14.28
N HIS A 263 -17.01 -1.67 -15.49
CA HIS A 263 -17.10 -3.05 -15.97
C HIS A 263 -15.83 -3.85 -15.64
N ALA A 264 -14.68 -3.19 -15.57
CA ALA A 264 -13.42 -3.78 -15.08
C ALA A 264 -12.50 -2.71 -14.54
N VAL A 265 -11.58 -3.11 -13.65
CA VAL A 265 -10.47 -2.26 -13.22
C VAL A 265 -9.22 -2.62 -14.01
N VAL A 266 -8.57 -1.61 -14.61
CA VAL A 266 -7.35 -1.77 -15.43
C VAL A 266 -6.18 -1.10 -14.73
N LEU A 267 -5.09 -1.84 -14.46
CA LEU A 267 -3.91 -1.30 -13.82
C LEU A 267 -2.60 -1.78 -14.48
N PRO A 268 -2.02 -1.00 -15.40
CA PRO A 268 -0.77 -1.35 -16.09
C PRO A 268 0.49 -0.93 -15.34
N SER A 269 0.50 -1.07 -14.02
CA SER A 269 1.64 -0.69 -13.16
C SER A 269 2.90 -1.46 -13.48
N TYR A 270 4.07 -0.82 -13.30
CA TYR A 270 5.38 -1.44 -13.44
C TYR A 270 5.86 -2.14 -12.17
N HIS A 271 5.36 -1.71 -11.02
CA HIS A 271 5.67 -2.27 -9.71
C HIS A 271 4.61 -1.87 -8.67
N GLU A 272 4.26 -2.79 -7.80
CA GLU A 272 3.35 -2.60 -6.66
C GLU A 272 3.90 -3.30 -5.41
N GLY A 273 3.47 -2.84 -4.25
CA GLY A 273 3.56 -3.63 -3.03
C GLY A 273 2.44 -4.69 -3.02
N LEU A 274 1.23 -4.24 -2.81
CA LEU A 274 -0.03 -4.90 -3.16
C LEU A 274 -1.01 -3.80 -3.58
N SER A 275 -1.68 -3.97 -4.71
CA SER A 275 -2.52 -2.92 -5.27
C SER A 275 -3.88 -2.85 -4.56
N ASN A 276 -4.08 -1.83 -3.72
CA ASN A 276 -5.38 -1.62 -3.08
C ASN A 276 -6.49 -1.34 -4.12
N ALA A 277 -6.19 -0.60 -5.19
CA ALA A 277 -7.19 -0.35 -6.25
C ALA A 277 -7.72 -1.63 -6.89
N LEU A 278 -6.86 -2.64 -7.10
CA LEU A 278 -7.29 -3.95 -7.59
C LEU A 278 -8.07 -4.73 -6.55
N LEU A 279 -7.63 -4.70 -5.28
CA LEU A 279 -8.37 -5.34 -4.18
C LEU A 279 -9.75 -4.71 -4.00
N GLU A 280 -9.85 -3.38 -4.02
CA GLU A 280 -11.10 -2.64 -3.91
C GLU A 280 -12.03 -2.91 -5.10
N GLY A 281 -11.49 -2.95 -6.33
CA GLY A 281 -12.24 -3.31 -7.52
C GLY A 281 -12.79 -4.73 -7.49
N ALA A 282 -11.96 -5.70 -7.13
CA ALA A 282 -12.38 -7.09 -7.00
C ALA A 282 -13.38 -7.28 -5.83
N ALA A 283 -13.23 -6.53 -4.72
CA ALA A 283 -14.17 -6.55 -3.60
C ALA A 283 -15.57 -6.07 -4.02
N VAL A 284 -15.65 -5.03 -4.87
CA VAL A 284 -16.93 -4.52 -5.43
C VAL A 284 -17.48 -5.45 -6.54
N GLY A 285 -16.76 -6.52 -6.90
CA GLY A 285 -17.17 -7.48 -7.92
C GLY A 285 -16.79 -7.06 -9.35
N ARG A 286 -15.68 -6.36 -9.53
CA ARG A 286 -15.18 -5.97 -10.87
C ARG A 286 -14.06 -6.90 -11.31
N PRO A 287 -14.13 -7.47 -12.52
CA PRO A 287 -13.01 -8.18 -13.13
C PRO A 287 -11.75 -7.32 -13.18
N ILE A 288 -10.58 -7.96 -13.04
CA ILE A 288 -9.29 -7.28 -12.98
C ILE A 288 -8.52 -7.47 -14.29
N LEU A 289 -8.02 -6.38 -14.85
CA LEU A 289 -7.05 -6.36 -15.95
C LEU A 289 -5.77 -5.74 -15.43
N ALA A 290 -4.71 -6.53 -15.20
CA ALA A 290 -3.53 -5.99 -14.53
C ALA A 290 -2.22 -6.57 -15.06
N SER A 291 -1.13 -5.81 -14.87
CA SER A 291 0.21 -6.27 -15.18
C SER A 291 0.56 -7.53 -14.39
N LYS A 292 1.23 -8.51 -15.03
CA LYS A 292 1.76 -9.75 -14.40
C LYS A 292 3.01 -9.46 -13.57
N ILE A 293 2.84 -8.65 -12.55
CA ILE A 293 3.89 -8.29 -11.60
C ILE A 293 3.49 -8.68 -10.18
N PRO A 294 4.46 -8.88 -9.25
CA PRO A 294 4.15 -9.00 -7.83
C PRO A 294 3.34 -7.79 -7.32
N GLY A 295 2.32 -8.07 -6.51
CA GLY A 295 1.41 -7.05 -5.98
C GLY A 295 0.22 -6.73 -6.88
N CYS A 296 0.19 -7.23 -8.12
CA CYS A 296 -0.97 -7.21 -8.99
C CYS A 296 -1.46 -8.64 -9.28
N ALA A 297 -0.56 -9.55 -9.68
CA ALA A 297 -0.92 -10.90 -10.09
C ALA A 297 -1.61 -11.73 -8.99
N GLU A 298 -1.35 -11.43 -7.73
CA GLU A 298 -1.99 -12.09 -6.59
C GLU A 298 -3.46 -11.69 -6.40
N THR A 299 -3.90 -10.57 -6.99
CA THR A 299 -5.24 -10.00 -6.74
C THR A 299 -6.36 -10.65 -7.58
N PHE A 300 -6.01 -11.45 -8.58
CA PHE A 300 -6.98 -12.12 -9.46
C PHE A 300 -6.47 -13.50 -9.87
N ASP A 301 -7.36 -14.34 -10.37
CA ASP A 301 -7.05 -15.63 -10.97
C ASP A 301 -7.25 -15.53 -12.50
N GLU A 302 -6.20 -15.88 -13.26
CA GLU A 302 -6.15 -15.73 -14.72
C GLU A 302 -7.30 -16.47 -15.41
N GLY A 303 -8.11 -15.73 -16.20
CA GLY A 303 -9.27 -16.25 -16.91
C GLY A 303 -10.49 -16.53 -16.06
N GLU A 304 -10.37 -16.52 -14.72
CA GLU A 304 -11.44 -16.78 -13.78
C GLU A 304 -12.02 -15.51 -13.16
N SER A 305 -11.17 -14.57 -12.74
CA SER A 305 -11.58 -13.28 -12.18
C SER A 305 -10.90 -12.08 -12.84
N GLY A 306 -10.05 -12.31 -13.83
CA GLY A 306 -9.34 -11.26 -14.56
C GLY A 306 -8.45 -11.77 -15.67
N PHE A 307 -7.75 -10.86 -16.31
CA PHE A 307 -6.74 -11.14 -17.33
C PHE A 307 -5.47 -10.37 -17.07
N GLY A 308 -4.35 -11.08 -17.06
CA GLY A 308 -3.03 -10.49 -16.91
C GLY A 308 -2.36 -10.16 -18.22
N PHE A 309 -1.52 -9.13 -18.23
CA PHE A 309 -0.70 -8.74 -19.37
C PHE A 309 0.72 -8.37 -18.93
N GLU A 310 1.67 -8.38 -19.88
CA GLU A 310 3.06 -8.05 -19.61
C GLU A 310 3.22 -6.55 -19.30
N PRO A 311 4.00 -6.17 -18.26
CA PRO A 311 4.19 -4.77 -17.91
C PRO A 311 4.99 -4.03 -18.98
N ARG A 312 4.64 -2.76 -19.24
CA ARG A 312 5.25 -1.89 -20.26
C ARG A 312 5.06 -2.38 -21.70
N ASP A 313 4.11 -3.26 -21.93
CA ASP A 313 3.78 -3.83 -23.22
C ASP A 313 2.35 -3.44 -23.62
N VAL A 314 2.25 -2.48 -24.52
CA VAL A 314 0.94 -1.97 -25.02
C VAL A 314 0.21 -3.04 -25.82
N ASP A 315 0.92 -3.87 -26.58
CA ASP A 315 0.30 -4.93 -27.40
C ASP A 315 -0.34 -5.98 -26.50
N SER A 316 0.37 -6.38 -25.45
CA SER A 316 -0.13 -7.31 -24.44
C SER A 316 -1.33 -6.73 -23.67
N LEU A 317 -1.31 -5.43 -23.33
CA LEU A 317 -2.44 -4.74 -22.69
C LEU A 317 -3.66 -4.69 -23.61
N VAL A 318 -3.49 -4.32 -24.89
CA VAL A 318 -4.57 -4.30 -25.89
C VAL A 318 -5.18 -5.69 -26.01
N ALA A 319 -4.36 -6.75 -26.15
CA ALA A 319 -4.85 -8.13 -26.27
C ALA A 319 -5.67 -8.56 -25.04
N ALA A 320 -5.26 -8.19 -23.82
CA ALA A 320 -6.01 -8.47 -22.60
C ALA A 320 -7.34 -7.72 -22.57
N VAL A 321 -7.38 -6.45 -22.99
CA VAL A 321 -8.61 -5.65 -23.10
C VAL A 321 -9.53 -6.24 -24.15
N GLU A 322 -9.05 -6.59 -25.34
CA GLU A 322 -9.84 -7.22 -26.40
C GLU A 322 -10.43 -8.56 -25.95
N ARG A 323 -9.64 -9.38 -25.27
CA ARG A 323 -10.09 -10.65 -24.69
C ARG A 323 -11.24 -10.41 -23.68
N PHE A 324 -11.12 -9.40 -22.82
CA PHE A 324 -12.18 -9.01 -21.89
C PHE A 324 -13.44 -8.54 -22.63
N LEU A 325 -13.29 -7.66 -23.60
CA LEU A 325 -14.42 -7.13 -24.40
C LEU A 325 -15.11 -8.21 -25.23
N GLY A 326 -14.40 -9.25 -25.67
CA GLY A 326 -14.93 -10.42 -26.36
C GLY A 326 -15.59 -11.45 -25.43
N THR A 327 -15.45 -11.29 -24.11
CA THR A 327 -16.06 -12.18 -23.12
C THR A 327 -17.55 -11.83 -22.95
N PRO A 328 -18.51 -12.80 -23.02
CA PRO A 328 -19.92 -12.54 -22.82
C PRO A 328 -20.22 -11.88 -21.48
N TRP A 329 -21.27 -11.06 -21.42
CA TRP A 329 -21.66 -10.28 -20.23
C TRP A 329 -21.83 -11.18 -18.99
N GLU A 330 -22.52 -12.30 -19.13
CA GLU A 330 -22.75 -13.24 -18.03
C GLU A 330 -21.42 -13.79 -17.46
N ARG A 331 -20.45 -14.06 -18.34
CA ARG A 331 -19.14 -14.53 -17.92
C ARG A 331 -18.33 -13.42 -17.23
N ARG A 332 -18.39 -12.18 -17.70
CA ARG A 332 -17.75 -11.02 -17.04
C ARG A 332 -18.35 -10.78 -15.65
N ARG A 333 -19.68 -10.89 -15.51
CA ARG A 333 -20.36 -10.83 -14.22
C ARG A 333 -19.88 -11.94 -13.28
N GLU A 334 -19.79 -13.19 -13.77
CA GLU A 334 -19.27 -14.31 -12.99
C GLU A 334 -17.80 -14.13 -12.60
N MET A 335 -16.96 -13.57 -13.48
CA MET A 335 -15.57 -13.21 -13.16
C MET A 335 -15.51 -12.21 -11.99
N GLY A 336 -16.39 -11.22 -11.97
CA GLY A 336 -16.50 -10.26 -10.86
C GLY A 336 -16.85 -10.95 -9.55
N ARG A 337 -17.83 -11.86 -9.56
CA ARG A 337 -18.24 -12.65 -8.38
C ARG A 337 -17.09 -13.50 -7.84
N ARG A 338 -16.36 -14.21 -8.70
CA ARG A 338 -15.18 -15.00 -8.31
C ARG A 338 -14.05 -14.14 -7.77
N GLY A 339 -13.86 -12.93 -8.34
CA GLY A 339 -12.95 -11.93 -7.80
C GLY A 339 -13.29 -11.57 -6.35
N ARG A 340 -14.56 -11.27 -6.07
CA ARG A 340 -15.05 -11.00 -4.72
C ARG A 340 -14.78 -12.15 -3.76
N GLU A 341 -15.10 -13.38 -4.13
CA GLU A 341 -14.86 -14.57 -3.30
C GLU A 341 -13.38 -14.78 -2.96
N LYS A 342 -12.48 -14.52 -3.92
CA LYS A 342 -11.04 -14.55 -3.68
C LYS A 342 -10.63 -13.51 -2.65
N ILE A 343 -11.14 -12.26 -2.78
CA ILE A 343 -10.80 -11.18 -1.85
C ILE A 343 -11.30 -11.47 -0.44
N GLU A 344 -12.51 -12.00 -0.27
CA GLU A 344 -13.06 -12.42 1.03
C GLU A 344 -12.19 -13.47 1.70
N ARG A 345 -11.75 -14.47 0.95
CA ARG A 345 -10.93 -15.57 1.45
C ARG A 345 -9.50 -15.16 1.80
N GLU A 346 -8.88 -14.28 1.01
CA GLU A 346 -7.42 -14.09 1.05
C GLU A 346 -6.97 -12.69 1.49
N PHE A 347 -7.83 -11.66 1.35
CA PHE A 347 -7.41 -10.26 1.48
C PHE A 347 -8.30 -9.42 2.41
N SER A 348 -9.00 -10.07 3.34
CA SER A 348 -9.79 -9.36 4.35
C SER A 348 -8.91 -8.48 5.22
N ARG A 349 -9.29 -7.21 5.38
CA ARG A 349 -8.58 -6.27 6.25
C ARG A 349 -8.70 -6.67 7.72
N ALA A 350 -9.83 -7.24 8.13
CA ALA A 350 -10.03 -7.74 9.48
C ALA A 350 -8.97 -8.80 9.84
N GLU A 351 -8.67 -9.74 8.93
CA GLU A 351 -7.63 -10.75 9.15
C GLU A 351 -6.23 -10.12 9.24
N VAL A 352 -5.94 -9.11 8.42
CA VAL A 352 -4.67 -8.38 8.50
C VAL A 352 -4.54 -7.65 9.84
N VAL A 353 -5.59 -6.98 10.30
CA VAL A 353 -5.62 -6.33 11.63
C VAL A 353 -5.41 -7.37 12.74
N ALA A 354 -6.14 -8.49 12.71
CA ALA A 354 -5.98 -9.56 13.67
C ALA A 354 -4.53 -10.11 13.69
N GLN A 355 -3.89 -10.23 12.52
CA GLN A 355 -2.48 -10.62 12.44
C GLN A 355 -1.55 -9.59 13.11
N TYR A 356 -1.78 -8.28 12.90
CA TYR A 356 -1.02 -7.24 13.60
C TYR A 356 -1.20 -7.34 15.12
N LEU A 357 -2.42 -7.51 15.61
CA LEU A 357 -2.68 -7.61 17.06
C LEU A 357 -1.96 -8.81 17.67
N ARG A 358 -2.00 -9.98 17.04
CA ARG A 358 -1.27 -11.18 17.50
C ARG A 358 0.23 -10.94 17.62
N GLU A 359 0.85 -10.31 16.60
CA GLU A 359 2.30 -10.04 16.63
C GLU A 359 2.67 -8.93 17.63
N ILE A 360 1.81 -7.95 17.83
CA ILE A 360 1.96 -6.91 18.85
C ILE A 360 1.99 -7.56 20.24
N ASP A 361 1.06 -8.46 20.54
CA ASP A 361 0.95 -9.14 21.82
C ASP A 361 2.15 -10.09 22.03
N ALA A 362 2.56 -10.83 21.01
CA ALA A 362 3.75 -11.68 21.06
C ALA A 362 5.02 -10.87 21.39
N VAL A 363 5.23 -9.74 20.71
CA VAL A 363 6.39 -8.86 20.95
C VAL A 363 6.35 -8.24 22.34
N ALA A 364 5.17 -7.88 22.86
CA ALA A 364 5.01 -7.34 24.20
C ALA A 364 5.40 -8.38 25.28
N VAL A 365 4.97 -9.63 25.11
CA VAL A 365 5.34 -10.75 26.02
C VAL A 365 6.85 -11.01 25.95
N GLU A 366 7.43 -11.09 24.76
CA GLU A 366 8.88 -11.29 24.57
C GLU A 366 9.70 -10.18 25.25
N ALA A 367 9.28 -8.93 25.12
CA ALA A 367 9.94 -7.78 25.74
C ALA A 367 9.84 -7.80 27.27
N GLY A 368 8.68 -8.16 27.83
CA GLY A 368 8.47 -8.34 29.26
C GLY A 368 9.34 -9.45 29.85
N ALA A 369 9.41 -10.60 29.18
CA ALA A 369 10.27 -11.72 29.59
C ALA A 369 11.75 -11.36 29.52
N ALA A 370 12.20 -10.60 28.54
CA ALA A 370 13.58 -10.12 28.42
C ALA A 370 13.93 -9.15 29.55
N SER A 371 13.02 -8.24 29.91
CA SER A 371 13.22 -7.30 31.04
C SER A 371 13.35 -7.99 32.36
N LEU A 372 12.60 -9.07 32.63
CA LEU A 372 12.67 -9.85 33.84
C LEU A 372 14.02 -10.63 33.98
N LYS A 373 14.53 -11.16 32.85
CA LYS A 373 15.84 -11.83 32.83
C LYS A 373 16.98 -10.86 33.12
N THR A 374 16.95 -9.66 32.56
CA THR A 374 17.97 -8.64 32.79
C THR A 374 18.01 -8.22 34.28
N LYS A 375 16.84 -7.98 34.90
CA LYS A 375 16.75 -7.66 36.35
C LYS A 375 17.22 -8.75 37.26
N LYS A 376 17.02 -10.04 36.91
CA LYS A 376 17.57 -11.17 37.70
C LYS A 376 19.09 -11.22 37.66
N LEU A 377 19.70 -11.01 36.48
CA LEU A 377 21.16 -11.01 36.34
C LEU A 377 21.80 -9.83 37.11
N GLU A 378 21.19 -8.63 37.07
CA GLU A 378 21.68 -7.49 37.86
C GLU A 378 21.56 -7.68 39.37
N ASN A 379 20.59 -8.46 39.86
CA ASN A 379 20.43 -8.78 41.28
C ASN A 379 21.29 -9.96 41.74
N GLU A 380 21.82 -10.78 40.84
CA GLU A 380 22.75 -11.89 41.16
C GLU A 380 24.23 -11.42 41.15
N GLU A 381 24.52 -10.24 40.58
CA GLU A 381 25.85 -9.61 40.57
C GLU A 381 26.04 -8.58 41.69
N THR A 382 25.03 -8.32 42.53
CA THR A 382 25.07 -7.46 43.73
C THR A 382 24.98 -8.29 45.00
#